data_5e9b5dd0ef64f862716ace650e79b0ae
#
_entry.id   5e9b5dd0ef64f862716ace650e79b0ae
#
_cell.length_a   1.000
_cell.length_b   1.000
_cell.length_c   1.000
_cell.angle_alpha   90.00
_cell.angle_beta   90.00
_cell.angle_gamma   90.00
#
_symmetry.space_group_name_H-M   'P 1'
#
loop_
_entity.id
_entity.type
_entity.pdbx_description
1 polymer ?
#
loop_
_entity_poly.entity_id
_entity_poly.type
_entity_poly.pdbx_seq_one_letter_code
_entity_poly.pdbx_strand_id
1 'polypeptide(L)'
;LHQMAGSKTVYELHGSVHRNYCERCHACYDAEWILQTEGVPHCPHCGGRVKPDVVLYEESLPEQTVEQAVRALAAADVLLIGGTSLTVYPACNLLRYFRGERLVVLNRDATQIDEQADLCIRDKIGTVLSQIVLP
;
A
#
# COMPACT_ATOMS: atom_id res chain seq x y z
N LEU A 1 -1.22 -6.67 5.41
CA LEU A 1 -0.04 -7.52 5.69
C LEU A 1 1.00 -6.78 6.53
N HIS A 2 1.38 -5.56 6.17
CA HIS A 2 2.39 -4.78 6.93
C HIS A 2 1.98 -4.54 8.38
N GLN A 3 0.72 -4.14 8.62
CA GLN A 3 0.20 -3.95 9.98
C GLN A 3 0.21 -5.26 10.79
N MET A 4 -0.20 -6.37 10.16
CA MET A 4 -0.17 -7.71 10.79
C MET A 4 1.25 -8.16 11.12
N ALA A 5 2.24 -7.76 10.31
CA ALA A 5 3.66 -8.03 10.54
C ALA A 5 4.32 -7.08 11.55
N GLY A 6 3.57 -6.12 12.10
CA GLY A 6 4.08 -5.18 13.10
C GLY A 6 4.85 -3.99 12.52
N SER A 7 4.71 -3.68 11.23
CA SER A 7 5.31 -2.48 10.64
C SER A 7 4.83 -1.22 11.35
N LYS A 8 5.77 -0.37 11.79
CA LYS A 8 5.47 0.84 12.58
C LYS A 8 4.84 1.95 11.75
N THR A 9 5.28 2.09 10.52
CA THR A 9 4.81 3.13 9.59
C THR A 9 4.40 2.48 8.27
N VAL A 10 3.14 2.70 7.86
CA VAL A 10 2.59 2.15 6.62
C VAL A 10 1.81 3.26 5.90
N TYR A 11 2.18 3.55 4.67
CA TYR A 11 1.49 4.51 3.80
C TYR A 11 0.67 3.75 2.75
N GLU A 12 -0.62 3.61 3.01
CA GLU A 12 -1.55 2.89 2.14
C GLU A 12 -2.04 3.82 1.03
N LEU A 13 -1.29 3.92 -0.08
CA LEU A 13 -1.59 4.84 -1.19
C LEU A 13 -2.97 4.62 -1.81
N HIS A 14 -3.44 3.39 -1.83
CA HIS A 14 -4.76 3.03 -2.35
C HIS A 14 -5.77 2.75 -1.23
N GLY A 15 -5.45 3.12 0.01
CA GLY A 15 -6.33 2.96 1.16
C GLY A 15 -6.41 1.53 1.70
N SER A 16 -7.50 1.23 2.41
CA SER A 16 -7.69 -0.06 3.09
C SER A 16 -9.15 -0.44 3.21
N VAL A 17 -9.47 -1.71 2.98
CA VAL A 17 -10.80 -2.28 3.24
C VAL A 17 -11.12 -2.41 4.74
N HIS A 18 -10.12 -2.27 5.62
CA HIS A 18 -10.33 -2.30 7.07
C HIS A 18 -10.93 -1.01 7.62
N ARG A 19 -10.93 0.07 6.86
CA ARG A 19 -11.59 1.34 7.17
C ARG A 19 -12.71 1.58 6.17
N ASN A 20 -13.89 1.91 6.67
CA ASN A 20 -15.06 2.16 5.84
C ASN A 20 -15.78 3.39 6.39
N TYR A 21 -16.26 4.26 5.53
CA TYR A 21 -16.86 5.53 5.92
C TYR A 21 -18.22 5.74 5.27
N CYS A 22 -19.14 6.29 6.06
CA CYS A 22 -20.39 6.79 5.52
C CYS A 22 -20.13 8.00 4.62
N GLU A 23 -20.57 7.96 3.37
CA GLU A 23 -20.42 9.06 2.40
C GLU A 23 -21.17 10.34 2.83
N ARG A 24 -22.13 10.24 3.77
CA ARG A 24 -22.98 11.35 4.19
C ARG A 24 -22.56 12.00 5.52
N CYS A 25 -22.27 11.21 6.55
CA CYS A 25 -21.95 11.71 7.88
C CYS A 25 -20.54 11.37 8.36
N HIS A 26 -19.74 10.70 7.52
CA HIS A 26 -18.35 10.28 7.78
C HIS A 26 -18.17 9.37 9.00
N ALA A 27 -19.24 8.75 9.53
CA ALA A 27 -19.12 7.73 10.55
C ALA A 27 -18.25 6.58 10.04
N CYS A 28 -17.33 6.10 10.89
CA CYS A 28 -16.37 5.05 10.57
C CYS A 28 -16.90 3.67 10.98
N TYR A 29 -16.63 2.68 10.14
CA TYR A 29 -16.97 1.28 10.33
C TYR A 29 -15.78 0.39 9.98
N ASP A 30 -15.58 -0.68 10.74
CA ASP A 30 -14.54 -1.67 10.44
C ASP A 30 -14.98 -2.70 9.40
N ALA A 31 -14.05 -3.56 9.00
CA ALA A 31 -14.33 -4.61 8.03
C ALA A 31 -15.29 -5.67 8.59
N GLU A 32 -15.26 -5.93 9.89
CA GLU A 32 -16.13 -6.92 10.52
C GLU A 32 -17.60 -6.50 10.45
N TRP A 33 -17.89 -5.22 10.72
CA TRP A 33 -19.23 -4.67 10.56
C TRP A 33 -19.71 -4.78 9.10
N ILE A 34 -18.84 -4.51 8.10
CA ILE A 34 -19.18 -4.67 6.68
C ILE A 34 -19.54 -6.12 6.35
N LEU A 35 -18.74 -7.10 6.84
CA LEU A 35 -18.95 -8.52 6.56
C LEU A 35 -20.26 -9.08 7.15
N GLN A 36 -20.79 -8.44 8.20
CA GLN A 36 -22.07 -8.79 8.83
C GLN A 36 -23.27 -8.13 8.14
N THR A 37 -23.03 -7.21 7.20
CA THR A 37 -24.10 -6.46 6.52
C THR A 37 -24.52 -7.21 5.24
N GLU A 38 -25.81 -7.39 5.05
CA GLU A 38 -26.36 -7.94 3.81
C GLU A 38 -26.59 -6.84 2.78
N GLY A 39 -26.14 -7.08 1.53
CA GLY A 39 -26.31 -6.17 0.41
C GLY A 39 -25.42 -4.92 0.52
N VAL A 40 -25.94 -3.77 0.11
CA VAL A 40 -25.20 -2.49 0.18
C VAL A 40 -25.21 -1.96 1.62
N PRO A 41 -24.06 -1.74 2.25
CA PRO A 41 -23.99 -1.24 3.61
C PRO A 41 -24.56 0.17 3.73
N HIS A 42 -25.48 0.36 4.66
CA HIS A 42 -26.07 1.66 4.98
C HIS A 42 -25.79 2.06 6.44
N CYS A 43 -25.40 3.32 6.61
CA CYS A 43 -25.09 3.90 7.91
C CYS A 43 -26.33 3.90 8.84
N PRO A 44 -26.27 3.29 10.02
CA PRO A 44 -27.40 3.26 10.96
C PRO A 44 -27.75 4.63 11.51
N HIS A 45 -26.83 5.61 11.47
CA HIS A 45 -27.07 6.96 11.99
C HIS A 45 -27.82 7.85 11.01
N CYS A 46 -27.58 7.73 9.71
CA CYS A 46 -28.13 8.69 8.75
C CYS A 46 -28.70 8.06 7.47
N GLY A 47 -28.61 6.73 7.32
CA GLY A 47 -29.08 6.02 6.12
C GLY A 47 -28.19 6.20 4.87
N GLY A 48 -27.08 6.93 4.97
CA GLY A 48 -26.12 7.11 3.87
C GLY A 48 -25.41 5.80 3.53
N ARG A 49 -24.91 5.64 2.30
CA ARG A 49 -24.10 4.48 1.92
C ARG A 49 -22.76 4.49 2.67
N VAL A 50 -22.27 3.31 3.00
CA VAL A 50 -20.93 3.14 3.56
C VAL A 50 -20.00 2.59 2.47
N LYS A 51 -18.91 3.30 2.22
CA LYS A 51 -17.89 2.96 1.22
C LYS A 51 -16.58 2.58 1.92
N PRO A 52 -15.83 1.58 1.43
CA PRO A 52 -14.47 1.33 1.91
C PRO A 52 -13.56 2.52 1.59
N ASP A 53 -12.58 2.75 2.47
CA ASP A 53 -11.50 3.72 2.28
C ASP A 53 -10.49 3.20 1.25
N VAL A 54 -10.95 3.04 0.02
CA VAL A 54 -10.18 2.52 -1.10
C VAL A 54 -10.28 3.48 -2.27
N VAL A 55 -9.13 3.80 -2.87
CA VAL A 55 -9.05 4.62 -4.08
C VAL A 55 -9.46 3.76 -5.27
N LEU A 56 -10.50 4.18 -5.97
CA LEU A 56 -11.01 3.54 -7.18
C LEU A 56 -10.36 4.12 -8.44
N TYR A 57 -10.66 3.50 -9.60
CA TYR A 57 -10.23 4.04 -10.89
C TYR A 57 -10.76 5.45 -11.07
N GLU A 58 -9.91 6.34 -11.63
CA GLU A 58 -10.18 7.76 -11.86
C GLU A 58 -10.23 8.63 -10.59
N GLU A 59 -10.13 8.03 -9.38
CA GLU A 59 -9.98 8.78 -8.15
C GLU A 59 -8.50 9.16 -7.92
N SER A 60 -8.27 10.35 -7.37
CA SER A 60 -6.93 10.80 -6.99
C SER A 60 -6.44 10.08 -5.73
N LEU A 61 -5.14 9.82 -5.65
CA LEU A 61 -4.52 9.32 -4.41
C LEU A 61 -4.63 10.40 -3.31
N PRO A 62 -4.74 9.98 -2.02
CA PRO A 62 -4.76 10.91 -0.89
C PRO A 62 -3.46 11.72 -0.82
N GLU A 63 -3.54 13.03 -1.03
CA GLU A 63 -2.38 13.92 -1.14
C GLU A 63 -1.43 13.81 0.06
N GLN A 64 -1.98 13.82 1.28
CA GLN A 64 -1.20 13.70 2.51
C GLN A 64 -0.41 12.37 2.57
N THR A 65 -1.04 11.26 2.17
CA THR A 65 -0.39 9.93 2.15
C THR A 65 0.73 9.90 1.11
N VAL A 66 0.50 10.48 -0.06
CA VAL A 66 1.51 10.62 -1.12
C VAL A 66 2.70 11.44 -0.65
N GLU A 67 2.47 12.60 -0.04
CA GLU A 67 3.55 13.44 0.51
C GLU A 67 4.40 12.70 1.55
N GLN A 68 3.74 12.00 2.48
CA GLN A 68 4.44 11.23 3.52
C GLN A 68 5.27 10.10 2.91
N ALA A 69 4.72 9.37 1.93
CA ALA A 69 5.44 8.32 1.20
C ALA A 69 6.65 8.88 0.43
N VAL A 70 6.48 10.02 -0.24
CA VAL A 70 7.59 10.71 -0.94
C VAL A 70 8.70 11.13 0.02
N ARG A 71 8.35 11.70 1.18
CA ARG A 71 9.34 12.09 2.21
C ARG A 71 10.07 10.86 2.74
N ALA A 72 9.36 9.76 2.99
CA ALA A 72 9.98 8.52 3.45
C ALA A 72 10.94 7.93 2.40
N LEU A 73 10.53 7.91 1.13
CA LEU A 73 11.38 7.46 0.02
C LEU A 73 12.65 8.33 -0.12
N ALA A 74 12.50 9.64 -0.03
CA ALA A 74 13.63 10.58 -0.16
C ALA A 74 14.64 10.48 1.00
N ALA A 75 14.19 10.02 2.17
CA ALA A 75 15.00 9.88 3.37
C ALA A 75 15.54 8.45 3.57
N ALA A 76 15.13 7.49 2.76
CA ALA A 76 15.53 6.10 2.90
C ALA A 76 16.93 5.84 2.34
N ASP A 77 17.77 5.12 3.08
CA ASP A 77 19.08 4.66 2.61
C ASP A 77 18.96 3.44 1.72
N VAL A 78 17.98 2.57 2.02
CA VAL A 78 17.70 1.33 1.29
C VAL A 78 16.24 1.30 0.87
N LEU A 79 15.99 0.99 -0.39
CA LEU A 79 14.64 0.72 -0.92
C LEU A 79 14.53 -0.74 -1.34
N LEU A 80 13.61 -1.46 -0.70
CA LEU A 80 13.25 -2.81 -1.11
C LEU A 80 11.89 -2.76 -1.80
N ILE A 81 11.84 -3.18 -3.06
CA ILE A 81 10.64 -3.29 -3.87
C ILE A 81 10.25 -4.77 -3.92
N GLY A 82 9.03 -5.10 -3.52
CA GLY A 82 8.59 -6.47 -3.48
C GLY A 82 7.16 -6.70 -3.90
N GLY A 83 6.91 -7.81 -4.63
CA GLY A 83 5.57 -8.28 -4.95
C GLY A 83 4.72 -7.33 -5.81
N THR A 84 5.34 -6.61 -6.75
CA THR A 84 4.65 -5.64 -7.62
C THR A 84 5.08 -5.73 -9.08
N SER A 85 4.18 -5.41 -10.00
CA SER A 85 4.51 -5.26 -11.43
C SER A 85 5.12 -3.90 -11.76
N LEU A 86 5.01 -2.91 -10.85
CA LEU A 86 5.39 -1.51 -11.07
C LEU A 86 4.70 -0.85 -12.29
N THR A 87 3.49 -1.29 -12.62
CA THR A 87 2.72 -0.76 -13.76
C THR A 87 1.56 0.14 -13.32
N VAL A 88 1.26 0.20 -12.03
CA VAL A 88 0.13 0.96 -11.50
C VAL A 88 0.51 2.42 -11.27
N TYR A 89 -0.06 3.31 -12.08
CA TYR A 89 0.10 4.76 -11.95
C TYR A 89 -0.96 5.33 -10.99
N PRO A 90 -0.62 6.41 -10.24
CA PRO A 90 0.66 7.13 -10.22
C PRO A 90 1.68 6.53 -9.22
N ALA A 91 1.36 5.46 -8.50
CA ALA A 91 2.17 4.92 -7.40
C ALA A 91 3.60 4.52 -7.86
N CYS A 92 3.75 3.89 -9.02
CA CYS A 92 5.07 3.52 -9.54
C CYS A 92 6.01 4.72 -9.78
N ASN A 93 5.46 5.91 -10.07
CA ASN A 93 6.24 7.13 -10.25
C ASN A 93 6.90 7.65 -8.96
N LEU A 94 6.48 7.17 -7.79
CA LEU A 94 7.07 7.60 -6.52
C LEU A 94 8.52 7.13 -6.38
N LEU A 95 8.91 6.07 -7.05
CA LEU A 95 10.28 5.54 -7.03
C LEU A 95 11.33 6.58 -7.46
N ARG A 96 10.97 7.53 -8.32
CA ARG A 96 11.85 8.62 -8.75
C ARG A 96 12.32 9.54 -7.62
N TYR A 97 11.67 9.49 -6.46
CA TYR A 97 12.04 10.27 -5.28
C TYR A 97 13.06 9.58 -4.38
N PHE A 98 13.33 8.29 -4.60
CA PHE A 98 14.38 7.59 -3.88
C PHE A 98 15.76 8.19 -4.20
N ARG A 99 16.56 8.40 -3.17
CA ARG A 99 17.91 9.00 -3.25
C ARG A 99 18.95 8.23 -2.44
N GLY A 100 18.54 7.07 -1.89
CA GLY A 100 19.41 6.22 -1.08
C GLY A 100 20.45 5.47 -1.90
N GLU A 101 21.25 4.68 -1.21
CA GLU A 101 22.42 4.00 -1.78
C GLU A 101 22.12 2.63 -2.37
N ARG A 102 21.05 1.97 -1.93
CA ARG A 102 20.75 0.58 -2.30
C ARG A 102 19.32 0.39 -2.74
N LEU A 103 19.15 -0.15 -3.93
CA LEU A 103 17.88 -0.55 -4.50
C LEU A 103 17.83 -2.06 -4.66
N VAL A 104 16.90 -2.71 -3.98
CA VAL A 104 16.69 -4.17 -4.03
C VAL A 104 15.33 -4.47 -4.62
N VAL A 105 15.27 -5.35 -5.61
CA VAL A 105 14.02 -5.85 -6.20
C VAL A 105 13.83 -7.31 -5.83
N LEU A 106 12.73 -7.62 -5.17
CA LEU A 106 12.33 -8.96 -4.79
C LEU A 106 10.98 -9.29 -5.43
N ASN A 107 11.00 -9.81 -6.64
CA ASN A 107 9.81 -10.06 -7.44
C ASN A 107 9.99 -11.29 -8.33
N ARG A 108 8.92 -12.05 -8.58
CA ARG A 108 9.00 -13.23 -9.46
C ARG A 108 9.26 -12.83 -10.91
N ASP A 109 8.53 -11.86 -11.38
CA ASP A 109 8.58 -11.40 -12.77
C ASP A 109 9.54 -10.21 -12.89
N ALA A 110 10.09 -10.00 -14.09
CA ALA A 110 10.92 -8.85 -14.40
C ALA A 110 10.11 -7.55 -14.28
N THR A 111 10.77 -6.49 -13.84
CA THR A 111 10.20 -5.15 -13.75
C THR A 111 11.07 -4.13 -14.49
N GLN A 112 10.49 -2.98 -14.81
CA GLN A 112 11.20 -1.91 -15.54
C GLN A 112 12.38 -1.31 -14.75
N ILE A 113 12.44 -1.53 -13.43
CA ILE A 113 13.48 -0.96 -12.56
C ILE A 113 14.65 -1.92 -12.32
N ASP A 114 14.57 -3.13 -12.82
CA ASP A 114 15.59 -4.16 -12.56
C ASP A 114 16.99 -3.75 -12.98
N GLU A 115 17.11 -3.05 -14.12
CA GLU A 115 18.39 -2.55 -14.63
C GLU A 115 19.04 -1.49 -13.71
N GLN A 116 18.24 -0.86 -12.85
CA GLN A 116 18.70 0.15 -11.91
C GLN A 116 18.94 -0.42 -10.51
N ALA A 117 18.53 -1.69 -10.28
CA ALA A 117 18.63 -2.31 -8.97
C ALA A 117 20.05 -2.84 -8.72
N ASP A 118 20.55 -2.63 -7.49
CA ASP A 118 21.81 -3.24 -7.03
C ASP A 118 21.69 -4.76 -6.84
N LEU A 119 20.46 -5.23 -6.53
CA LEU A 119 20.16 -6.66 -6.33
C LEU A 119 18.75 -6.98 -6.80
N CYS A 120 18.64 -7.99 -7.67
CA CYS A 120 17.36 -8.57 -8.10
C CYS A 120 17.25 -10.02 -7.66
N ILE A 121 16.21 -10.36 -6.91
CA ILE A 121 15.90 -11.73 -6.49
C ILE A 121 14.60 -12.17 -7.14
N ARG A 122 14.67 -13.22 -7.98
CA ARG A 122 13.56 -13.77 -8.75
C ARG A 122 12.91 -14.96 -8.05
N ASP A 123 12.24 -14.70 -6.93
CA ASP A 123 11.57 -15.76 -6.16
C ASP A 123 10.34 -15.20 -5.42
N LYS A 124 9.61 -16.07 -4.74
CA LYS A 124 8.48 -15.71 -3.88
C LYS A 124 8.99 -14.91 -2.68
N ILE A 125 8.44 -13.72 -2.48
CA ILE A 125 8.85 -12.80 -1.42
C ILE A 125 8.82 -13.46 -0.02
N GLY A 126 7.80 -14.27 0.30
CA GLY A 126 7.72 -14.97 1.57
C GLY A 126 8.84 -15.98 1.76
N THR A 127 9.23 -16.74 0.71
CA THR A 127 10.33 -17.69 0.75
C THR A 127 11.67 -17.01 1.02
N VAL A 128 11.93 -15.90 0.34
CA VAL A 128 13.19 -15.16 0.49
C VAL A 128 13.27 -14.50 1.88
N LEU A 129 12.22 -13.78 2.28
CA LEU A 129 12.23 -13.06 3.56
C LEU A 129 12.28 -14.00 4.76
N SER A 130 11.73 -15.21 4.66
CA SER A 130 11.81 -16.21 5.75
C SER A 130 13.22 -16.75 6.01
N GLN A 131 14.16 -16.54 5.08
CA GLN A 131 15.57 -16.96 5.21
C GLN A 131 16.44 -15.87 5.85
N ILE A 132 15.91 -14.67 6.02
CA ILE A 132 16.66 -13.56 6.64
C ILE A 132 16.69 -13.80 8.15
N VAL A 133 17.87 -13.95 8.69
CA VAL A 133 18.12 -13.99 10.14
C VAL A 133 18.52 -12.58 10.58
N LEU A 134 17.68 -11.96 11.41
CA LEU A 134 18.04 -10.68 12.02
C LEU A 134 18.99 -10.92 13.20
N PRO A 135 20.02 -10.10 13.36
CA PRO A 135 20.98 -10.21 14.45
C PRO A 135 20.34 -9.94 15.82
#